data_8663ec62ec1de7b2f4646598bdb94bb7
#
_entry.id   8663ec62ec1de7b2f4646598bdb94bb7
#
_cell.length_a   1.000
_cell.length_b   1.000
_cell.length_c   1.000
_cell.angle_alpha   90.00
_cell.angle_beta   90.00
_cell.angle_gamma   90.00
#
_symmetry.space_group_name_H-M   'P 1'
#
loop_
_entity.id
_entity.type
_entity.pdbx_description
1 polymer ?
#
loop_
_entity_poly.entity_id
_entity_poly.type
_entity_poly.pdbx_seq_one_letter_code
_entity_poly.pdbx_strand_id
1 'polypeptide(L)'
;DSWTVWLTFQYKVALDTEFADVHAEMIGGWLERIRLHLGEAIAAREIHDDLDIDSEAMALWAFSSGVGQMGLLHPESLPPGLQKRLITGYLDKLRNG
;
A
#
# COMPACT_ATOMS: atom_id res chain seq x y z
N ASP A 1 8.72 -17.01 2.37
CA ASP A 1 8.67 -15.71 1.69
C ASP A 1 7.69 -14.80 2.42
N SER A 2 8.02 -13.53 2.53
CA SER A 2 7.25 -12.57 3.33
C SER A 2 5.81 -12.37 2.82
N TRP A 3 5.58 -12.46 1.52
CA TRP A 3 4.23 -12.34 0.98
C TRP A 3 3.37 -13.55 1.31
N THR A 4 3.96 -14.76 1.34
CA THR A 4 3.23 -15.96 1.76
C THR A 4 2.79 -15.85 3.21
N VAL A 5 3.68 -15.38 4.08
CA VAL A 5 3.36 -15.14 5.48
C VAL A 5 2.23 -14.12 5.61
N TRP A 6 2.32 -13.03 4.83
CA TRP A 6 1.32 -11.97 4.84
C TRP A 6 -0.06 -12.48 4.41
N LEU A 7 -0.13 -13.25 3.32
CA LEU A 7 -1.40 -13.82 2.86
C LEU A 7 -1.99 -14.79 3.88
N THR A 8 -1.14 -15.63 4.50
CA THR A 8 -1.60 -16.56 5.55
C THR A 8 -2.17 -15.77 6.73
N PHE A 9 -1.52 -14.69 7.12
CA PHE A 9 -1.98 -13.82 8.20
C PHE A 9 -3.34 -13.19 7.84
N GLN A 10 -3.49 -12.67 6.63
CA GLN A 10 -4.76 -12.09 6.18
C GLN A 10 -5.89 -13.10 6.16
N TYR A 11 -5.59 -14.33 5.76
CA TYR A 11 -6.58 -15.41 5.80
C TYR A 11 -7.06 -15.64 7.24
N LYS A 12 -6.15 -15.67 8.18
CA LYS A 12 -6.51 -15.82 9.59
C LYS A 12 -7.30 -14.64 10.14
N VAL A 13 -7.01 -13.43 9.67
CA VAL A 13 -7.79 -12.24 10.03
C VAL A 13 -9.26 -12.41 9.67
N ALA A 14 -9.55 -13.03 8.53
CA ALA A 14 -10.93 -13.27 8.10
C ALA A 14 -11.66 -14.28 8.99
N LEU A 15 -10.93 -15.13 9.71
CA LEU A 15 -11.49 -16.22 10.52
C LEU A 15 -11.43 -15.98 12.02
N ASP A 16 -10.63 -15.03 12.49
CA ASP A 16 -10.32 -14.87 13.91
C ASP A 16 -10.23 -13.38 14.27
N THR A 17 -11.09 -12.93 15.20
CA THR A 17 -11.15 -11.52 15.61
C THR A 17 -9.87 -11.05 16.28
N GLU A 18 -9.15 -11.93 16.98
CA GLU A 18 -7.89 -11.57 17.62
C GLU A 18 -6.83 -11.18 16.59
N PHE A 19 -6.73 -11.96 15.51
CA PHE A 19 -5.85 -11.61 14.40
C PHE A 19 -6.31 -10.35 13.68
N ALA A 20 -7.64 -10.12 13.61
CA ALA A 20 -8.17 -8.91 13.00
C ALA A 20 -7.74 -7.66 13.77
N ASP A 21 -7.72 -7.71 15.10
CA ASP A 21 -7.29 -6.58 15.92
C ASP A 21 -5.81 -6.28 15.72
N VAL A 22 -4.96 -7.30 15.70
CA VAL A 22 -3.53 -7.13 15.44
C VAL A 22 -3.30 -6.56 14.05
N HIS A 23 -4.03 -7.07 13.05
CA HIS A 23 -3.94 -6.59 11.67
C HIS A 23 -4.35 -5.13 11.57
N ALA A 24 -5.43 -4.73 12.26
CA ALA A 24 -5.90 -3.35 12.26
C ALA A 24 -4.84 -2.40 12.85
N GLU A 25 -4.14 -2.81 13.90
CA GLU A 25 -3.05 -2.02 14.47
C GLU A 25 -1.89 -1.86 13.47
N MET A 26 -1.52 -2.95 12.80
CA MET A 26 -0.46 -2.91 11.79
C MET A 26 -0.81 -1.97 10.66
N ILE A 27 -2.03 -2.08 10.14
CA ILE A 27 -2.51 -1.20 9.06
C ILE A 27 -2.52 0.24 9.53
N GLY A 28 -2.99 0.50 10.75
CA GLY A 28 -3.00 1.85 11.32
C GLY A 28 -1.61 2.47 11.35
N GLY A 29 -0.60 1.69 11.75
CA GLY A 29 0.78 2.15 11.77
C GLY A 29 1.33 2.45 10.38
N TRP A 30 1.03 1.58 9.41
CA TRP A 30 1.43 1.80 8.02
C TRP A 30 0.77 3.04 7.43
N LEU A 31 -0.55 3.21 7.64
CA LEU A 31 -1.29 4.36 7.14
C LEU A 31 -0.78 5.66 7.74
N GLU A 32 -0.46 5.65 9.04
CA GLU A 32 0.09 6.83 9.70
C GLU A 32 1.41 7.25 9.08
N ARG A 33 2.27 6.27 8.80
CA ARG A 33 3.56 6.52 8.17
C ARG A 33 3.39 7.07 6.75
N ILE A 34 2.45 6.51 5.99
CA ILE A 34 2.16 6.99 4.63
C ILE A 34 1.61 8.42 4.69
N ARG A 35 0.70 8.70 5.63
CA ARG A 35 0.15 10.06 5.81
C ARG A 35 1.26 11.07 6.11
N LEU A 36 2.19 10.69 6.96
CA LEU A 36 3.32 11.56 7.31
C LEU A 36 4.17 11.89 6.07
N HIS A 37 4.52 10.88 5.30
CA HIS A 37 5.32 11.07 4.09
C HIS A 37 4.58 11.90 3.03
N LEU A 38 3.28 11.67 2.85
CA LEU A 38 2.48 12.47 1.92
C LEU A 38 2.43 13.92 2.37
N GLY A 39 2.25 14.16 3.68
CA GLY A 39 2.25 15.52 4.22
C GLY A 39 3.58 16.24 4.00
N GLU A 40 4.69 15.53 4.19
CA GLU A 40 6.02 16.07 3.92
C GLU A 40 6.21 16.42 2.44
N ALA A 41 5.73 15.55 1.55
CA ALA A 41 5.83 15.77 0.11
C ALA A 41 4.98 16.97 -0.33
N ILE A 42 3.80 17.13 0.25
CA ILE A 42 2.95 18.31 -0.02
C ILE A 42 3.66 19.59 0.45
N ALA A 43 4.21 19.56 1.65
CA ALA A 43 4.92 20.71 2.20
C ALA A 43 6.14 21.09 1.35
N ALA A 44 6.81 20.10 0.78
CA ALA A 44 7.96 20.31 -0.11
C ALA A 44 7.55 20.61 -1.56
N ARG A 45 6.24 20.64 -1.85
CA ARG A 45 5.68 20.89 -3.18
C ARG A 45 6.08 19.83 -4.21
N GLU A 46 6.28 18.62 -3.75
CA GLU A 46 6.60 17.48 -4.63
C GLU A 46 5.36 16.84 -5.22
N ILE A 47 4.21 16.97 -4.53
CA ILE A 47 2.92 16.45 -4.99
C ILE A 47 1.85 17.53 -4.77
N HIS A 48 0.65 17.28 -5.32
CA HIS A 48 -0.46 18.24 -5.22
C HIS A 48 -0.88 18.49 -3.78
N ASP A 49 -1.25 19.74 -3.48
CA ASP A 49 -1.72 20.14 -2.16
C ASP A 49 -3.24 19.95 -1.99
N ASP A 50 -3.97 19.68 -3.06
CA ASP A 50 -5.41 19.47 -3.03
C ASP A 50 -5.80 18.00 -2.78
N LEU A 51 -4.82 17.14 -2.48
CA LEU A 51 -5.07 15.73 -2.20
C LEU A 51 -5.71 15.56 -0.81
N ASP A 52 -6.68 14.65 -0.74
CA ASP A 52 -7.17 14.15 0.54
C ASP A 52 -6.16 13.11 1.03
N ILE A 53 -5.34 13.49 2.00
CA ILE A 53 -4.24 12.66 2.49
C ILE A 53 -4.74 11.30 3.00
N ASP A 54 -5.85 11.28 3.73
CA ASP A 54 -6.39 10.02 4.28
C ASP A 54 -6.83 9.06 3.18
N SER A 55 -7.57 9.58 2.20
CA SER A 55 -8.00 8.77 1.06
C SER A 55 -6.82 8.30 0.23
N GLU A 56 -5.84 9.16 0.02
CA GLU A 56 -4.67 8.84 -0.78
C GLU A 56 -3.78 7.81 -0.10
N ALA A 57 -3.63 7.91 1.23
CA ALA A 57 -2.88 6.91 2.00
C ALA A 57 -3.53 5.53 1.90
N MET A 58 -4.85 5.47 2.03
CA MET A 58 -5.59 4.22 1.90
C MET A 58 -5.48 3.66 0.48
N ALA A 59 -5.61 4.51 -0.54
CA ALA A 59 -5.49 4.10 -1.94
C ALA A 59 -4.10 3.54 -2.24
N LEU A 60 -3.06 4.20 -1.77
CA LEU A 60 -1.69 3.75 -1.97
C LEU A 60 -1.45 2.41 -1.28
N TRP A 61 -1.93 2.26 -0.04
CA TRP A 61 -1.80 1.00 0.68
C TRP A 61 -2.53 -0.13 -0.05
N ALA A 62 -3.76 0.11 -0.48
CA ALA A 62 -4.57 -0.90 -1.17
C ALA A 62 -3.94 -1.29 -2.51
N PHE A 63 -3.46 -0.32 -3.28
CA PHE A 63 -2.82 -0.56 -4.56
C PHE A 63 -1.54 -1.39 -4.39
N SER A 64 -0.67 -0.99 -3.45
CA SER A 64 0.59 -1.69 -3.19
C SER A 64 0.35 -3.11 -2.71
N SER A 65 -0.63 -3.31 -1.82
CA SER A 65 -0.99 -4.64 -1.34
C SER A 65 -1.53 -5.52 -2.46
N GLY A 66 -2.37 -4.97 -3.33
CA GLY A 66 -2.90 -5.69 -4.49
C GLY A 66 -1.80 -6.11 -5.46
N VAL A 67 -0.87 -5.19 -5.75
CA VAL A 67 0.28 -5.48 -6.61
C VAL A 67 1.13 -6.61 -6.01
N GLY A 68 1.41 -6.53 -4.71
CA GLY A 68 2.17 -7.57 -4.02
C GLY A 68 1.50 -8.93 -4.04
N GLN A 69 0.20 -8.97 -3.76
CA GLN A 69 -0.57 -10.22 -3.78
C GLN A 69 -0.62 -10.82 -5.18
N MET A 70 -0.90 -10.00 -6.20
CA MET A 70 -0.94 -10.47 -7.58
C MET A 70 0.43 -10.97 -8.04
N GLY A 71 1.48 -10.30 -7.63
CA GLY A 71 2.84 -10.73 -7.95
C GLY A 71 3.19 -12.08 -7.34
N LEU A 72 2.66 -12.37 -6.13
CA LEU A 72 2.84 -13.66 -5.50
C LEU A 72 2.04 -14.76 -6.19
N LEU A 73 0.76 -14.48 -6.48
CA LEU A 73 -0.15 -15.48 -7.05
C LEU A 73 0.08 -15.73 -8.53
N HIS A 74 0.51 -14.70 -9.25
CA HIS A 74 0.69 -14.76 -10.71
C HIS A 74 2.01 -14.11 -11.11
N PRO A 75 3.16 -14.67 -10.70
CA PRO A 75 4.46 -14.03 -10.95
C PRO A 75 4.80 -13.91 -12.44
N GLU A 76 4.21 -14.74 -13.28
CA GLU A 76 4.43 -14.66 -14.73
C GLU A 76 3.74 -13.46 -15.35
N SER A 77 2.56 -13.11 -14.83
CA SER A 77 1.78 -11.96 -15.32
C SER A 77 2.25 -10.65 -14.68
N LEU A 78 2.78 -10.73 -13.46
CA LEU A 78 3.19 -9.55 -12.72
C LEU A 78 4.57 -9.77 -12.09
N PRO A 79 5.63 -9.81 -12.93
CA PRO A 79 7.00 -10.00 -12.43
C PRO A 79 7.50 -8.77 -11.67
N PRO A 80 8.58 -8.90 -10.88
CA PRO A 80 9.08 -7.79 -10.04
C PRO A 80 9.32 -6.48 -10.78
N GLY A 81 9.83 -6.52 -12.00
CA GLY A 81 10.05 -5.31 -12.79
C GLY A 81 8.76 -4.58 -13.12
N LEU A 82 7.70 -5.30 -13.43
CA LEU A 82 6.39 -4.72 -13.70
C LEU A 82 5.78 -4.17 -12.42
N GLN A 83 5.91 -4.89 -11.30
CA GLN A 83 5.44 -4.41 -10.00
C GLN A 83 6.05 -3.05 -9.68
N LYS A 84 7.37 -2.93 -9.86
CA LYS A 84 8.08 -1.68 -9.61
C LYS A 84 7.58 -0.56 -10.51
N ARG A 85 7.35 -0.85 -11.80
CA ARG A 85 6.85 0.15 -12.75
C ARG A 85 5.45 0.63 -12.39
N LEU A 86 4.59 -0.26 -11.92
CA LEU A 86 3.23 0.11 -11.52
C LEU A 86 3.23 1.03 -10.31
N ILE A 87 4.02 0.71 -9.30
CA ILE A 87 4.15 1.54 -8.10
C ILE A 87 4.76 2.90 -8.46
N THR A 88 5.83 2.91 -9.24
CA THR A 88 6.48 4.15 -9.67
C THR A 88 5.51 5.02 -10.48
N GLY A 89 4.75 4.39 -11.39
CA GLY A 89 3.76 5.11 -12.20
C GLY A 89 2.66 5.74 -11.36
N TYR A 90 2.21 5.04 -10.33
CA TYR A 90 1.23 5.59 -9.39
C TYR A 90 1.78 6.83 -8.68
N LEU A 91 3.01 6.74 -8.17
CA LEU A 91 3.63 7.86 -7.47
C LEU A 91 3.87 9.05 -8.41
N ASP A 92 4.23 8.80 -9.65
CA ASP A 92 4.41 9.86 -10.65
C ASP A 92 3.12 10.62 -10.92
N LYS A 93 1.97 9.92 -10.91
CA LYS A 93 0.67 10.57 -11.08
C LYS A 93 0.37 11.54 -9.94
N LEU A 94 0.80 11.23 -8.73
CA LEU A 94 0.62 12.14 -7.60
C LEU A 94 1.45 13.41 -7.76
N ARG A 95 2.60 13.32 -8.42
CA ARG A 95 3.47 14.47 -8.66
C ARG A 95 2.95 15.37 -9.78
N ASN A 96 2.44 14.76 -10.84
CA ASN A 96 2.14 15.44 -12.09
C ASN A 96 0.65 15.71 -12.30
N GLY A 97 -0.14 15.01 -11.53
CA GLY A 97 -1.56 15.01 -11.71
C GLY A 97 -2.27 16.24 -11.33
#